data_296efbec127d12621c9ac448aa526347
#
_entry.id   296efbec127d12621c9ac448aa526347
#
_cell.length_a   1.000
_cell.length_b   1.000
_cell.length_c   1.000
_cell.angle_alpha   90.00
_cell.angle_beta   90.00
_cell.angle_gamma   90.00
#
_symmetry.space_group_name_H-M   'P 1'
#
loop_
_entity.id
_entity.type
_entity.pdbx_description
1 polymer ?
#
loop_
_entity_poly.entity_id
_entity_poly.type
_entity_poly.pdbx_seq_one_letter_code
_entity_poly.pdbx_strand_id
1 'polypeptide(L)'
;VGLCFGAIGVAAMGLAPTGWLFVAAMFPNALWGLAMPTIQSLMTQRVSESEQGQLQGANNSVGAIAGIVSPLFFGAVYSASVGARPILPFIGSAFLIAALVLAGAALLGRAAGRKQDGPAPA
;
A
#
# COMPACT_ATOMS: atom_id res chain seq x y z
N VAL A 1 -0.74 9.50 -6.86
CA VAL A 1 0.56 9.34 -7.55
C VAL A 1 1.46 8.39 -6.74
N GLY A 2 1.74 8.66 -5.43
CA GLY A 2 2.65 7.84 -4.61
C GLY A 2 2.26 6.36 -4.52
N LEU A 3 0.98 6.04 -4.32
CA LEU A 3 0.49 4.65 -4.28
C LEU A 3 0.71 3.89 -5.61
N CYS A 4 0.66 4.59 -6.75
CA CYS A 4 0.95 3.97 -8.05
C CYS A 4 2.44 3.60 -8.16
N PHE A 5 3.33 4.48 -7.70
CA PHE A 5 4.76 4.18 -7.65
C PHE A 5 5.06 3.02 -6.70
N GLY A 6 4.37 2.95 -5.55
CA GLY A 6 4.45 1.81 -4.65
C GLY A 6 4.01 0.50 -5.31
N ALA A 7 2.87 0.50 -5.99
CA ALA A 7 2.36 -0.68 -6.69
C ALA A 7 3.33 -1.15 -7.79
N ILE A 8 3.86 -0.23 -8.59
CA ILE A 8 4.84 -0.53 -9.66
C ILE A 8 6.15 -1.05 -9.04
N GLY A 9 6.67 -0.40 -8.01
CA GLY A 9 7.91 -0.79 -7.34
C GLY A 9 7.82 -2.19 -6.75
N VAL A 10 6.74 -2.48 -6.01
CA VAL A 10 6.51 -3.80 -5.40
C VAL A 10 6.28 -4.88 -6.45
N ALA A 11 5.55 -4.58 -7.53
CA ALA A 11 5.38 -5.52 -8.65
C ALA A 11 6.73 -5.82 -9.34
N ALA A 12 7.54 -4.80 -9.59
CA ALA A 12 8.88 -4.97 -10.18
C ALA A 12 9.79 -5.82 -9.27
N MET A 13 9.73 -5.64 -7.95
CA MET A 13 10.47 -6.49 -7.00
C MET A 13 10.01 -7.95 -7.07
N GLY A 14 8.70 -8.19 -7.19
CA GLY A 14 8.15 -9.54 -7.33
C GLY A 14 8.52 -10.24 -8.63
N LEU A 15 8.75 -9.50 -9.69
CA LEU A 15 9.09 -10.00 -11.01
C LEU A 15 10.61 -10.02 -11.28
N ALA A 16 11.44 -9.52 -10.36
CA ALA A 16 12.88 -9.41 -10.55
C ALA A 16 13.55 -10.78 -10.56
N PRO A 17 14.13 -11.24 -11.70
CA PRO A 17 14.81 -12.53 -11.79
C PRO A 17 16.24 -12.48 -11.22
N THR A 18 16.77 -11.29 -10.97
CA THR A 18 18.14 -11.09 -10.48
C THR A 18 18.16 -10.05 -9.35
N GLY A 19 19.14 -10.18 -8.44
CA GLY A 19 19.32 -9.27 -7.32
C GLY A 19 19.49 -7.79 -7.75
N TRP A 20 20.15 -7.55 -8.88
CA TRP A 20 20.35 -6.20 -9.41
C TRP A 20 19.01 -5.53 -9.81
N LEU A 21 18.14 -6.28 -10.48
CA LEU A 21 16.81 -5.78 -10.85
C LEU A 21 15.94 -5.57 -9.62
N PHE A 22 16.09 -6.41 -8.60
CA PHE A 22 15.42 -6.21 -7.31
C PHE A 22 15.85 -4.89 -6.64
N VAL A 23 17.15 -4.61 -6.60
CA VAL A 23 17.69 -3.35 -6.06
C VAL A 23 17.21 -2.15 -6.90
N ALA A 24 17.22 -2.25 -8.22
CA ALA A 24 16.72 -1.20 -9.09
C ALA A 24 15.23 -0.89 -8.86
N ALA A 25 14.41 -1.90 -8.56
CA ALA A 25 13.00 -1.75 -8.24
C ALA A 25 12.75 -1.04 -6.89
N MET A 26 13.75 -0.91 -6.03
CA MET A 26 13.63 -0.14 -4.79
C MET A 26 13.52 1.38 -5.02
N PHE A 27 14.04 1.90 -6.15
CA PHE A 27 13.97 3.34 -6.45
C PHE A 27 12.52 3.84 -6.58
N PRO A 28 11.66 3.26 -7.44
CA PRO A 28 10.26 3.68 -7.50
C PRO A 28 9.52 3.42 -6.19
N ASN A 29 9.91 2.39 -5.43
CA ASN A 29 9.33 2.10 -4.12
C ASN A 29 9.71 3.16 -3.07
N ALA A 30 10.90 3.76 -3.15
CA ALA A 30 11.30 4.86 -2.28
C ALA A 30 10.40 6.10 -2.42
N LEU A 31 9.90 6.37 -3.63
CA LEU A 31 8.96 7.46 -3.89
C LEU A 31 7.60 7.25 -3.21
N TRP A 32 7.22 6.01 -2.94
CA TRP A 32 6.04 5.70 -2.16
C TRP A 32 6.14 6.20 -0.71
N GLY A 33 7.34 6.23 -0.13
CA GLY A 33 7.59 6.77 1.21
C GLY A 33 7.12 8.22 1.39
N LEU A 34 7.04 8.99 0.30
CA LEU A 34 6.52 10.35 0.31
C LEU A 34 4.98 10.41 0.34
N ALA A 35 4.31 9.33 0.05
CA ALA A 35 2.84 9.29 0.01
C ALA A 35 2.22 9.41 1.41
N MET A 36 2.83 8.79 2.42
CA MET A 36 2.28 8.80 3.79
C MET A 36 2.22 10.20 4.41
N PRO A 37 3.31 11.00 4.44
CA PRO A 37 3.22 12.36 4.99
C PRO A 37 2.27 13.25 4.18
N THR A 38 2.17 13.04 2.86
CA THR A 38 1.23 13.79 2.02
C THR A 38 -0.22 13.46 2.35
N ILE A 39 -0.55 12.19 2.52
CA ILE A 39 -1.90 11.75 2.91
C ILE A 39 -2.24 12.30 4.31
N GLN A 40 -1.32 12.20 5.25
CA GLN A 40 -1.51 12.71 6.61
C GLN A 40 -1.75 14.22 6.61
N SER A 41 -0.97 15.00 5.87
CA SER A 41 -1.17 16.44 5.72
C SER A 41 -2.54 16.79 5.15
N LEU A 42 -3.00 16.07 4.12
CA LEU A 42 -4.34 16.27 3.54
C LEU A 42 -5.46 15.92 4.51
N MET A 43 -5.28 14.89 5.33
CA MET A 43 -6.27 14.49 6.34
C MET A 43 -6.39 15.52 7.45
N THR A 44 -5.27 16.03 7.96
CA THR A 44 -5.26 17.03 9.04
C THR A 44 -5.83 18.38 8.61
N GLN A 45 -5.71 18.76 7.35
CA GLN A 45 -6.30 20.00 6.82
C GLN A 45 -7.84 19.97 6.74
N ARG A 46 -8.45 18.81 6.84
CA ARG A 46 -9.91 18.61 6.70
C ARG A 46 -10.66 18.45 8.02
N VAL A 47 -9.96 18.49 9.13
CA VAL A 47 -10.52 18.33 10.47
C VAL A 47 -10.09 19.50 11.35
N SER A 48 -10.95 19.85 12.32
CA SER A 48 -10.62 20.88 13.32
C SER A 48 -9.46 20.43 14.21
N GLU A 49 -8.80 21.38 14.86
CA GLU A 49 -7.68 21.09 15.77
C GLU A 49 -8.08 20.11 16.88
N SER A 50 -9.31 20.19 17.39
CA SER A 50 -9.83 19.29 18.42
C SER A 50 -10.06 17.85 17.91
N GLU A 51 -10.28 17.65 16.61
CA GLU A 51 -10.53 16.35 15.99
C GLU A 51 -9.27 15.68 15.47
N GLN A 52 -8.16 16.42 15.36
CA GLN A 52 -6.89 15.90 14.87
C GLN A 52 -6.38 14.73 15.71
N GLY A 53 -6.54 14.80 17.04
CA GLY A 53 -6.16 13.73 17.95
C GLY A 53 -6.96 12.45 17.71
N GLN A 54 -8.27 12.58 17.51
CA GLN A 54 -9.15 11.45 17.22
C GLN A 54 -8.83 10.81 15.86
N LEU A 55 -8.59 11.63 14.84
CA LEU A 55 -8.18 11.18 13.51
C LEU A 55 -6.86 10.40 13.58
N GLN A 56 -5.87 10.95 14.30
CA GLN A 56 -4.57 10.31 14.47
C GLN A 56 -4.69 8.98 15.24
N GLY A 57 -5.51 8.95 16.29
CA GLY A 57 -5.79 7.72 17.04
C GLY A 57 -6.43 6.64 16.16
N ALA A 58 -7.43 7.01 15.36
CA ALA A 58 -8.08 6.11 14.42
C ALA A 58 -7.08 5.56 13.37
N ASN A 59 -6.27 6.45 12.78
CA ASN A 59 -5.25 6.05 11.80
C ASN A 59 -4.21 5.10 12.39
N ASN A 60 -3.72 5.38 13.60
CA ASN A 60 -2.78 4.52 14.31
C ASN A 60 -3.40 3.16 14.66
N SER A 61 -4.68 3.11 15.04
CA SER A 61 -5.39 1.86 15.32
C SER A 61 -5.49 0.97 14.10
N VAL A 62 -5.86 1.53 12.95
CA VAL A 62 -5.90 0.81 11.67
C VAL A 62 -4.49 0.32 11.29
N GLY A 63 -3.46 1.17 11.46
CA GLY A 63 -2.07 0.82 11.23
C GLY A 63 -1.59 -0.33 12.12
N ALA A 64 -1.97 -0.34 13.40
CA ALA A 64 -1.62 -1.40 14.34
C ALA A 64 -2.27 -2.75 13.95
N ILE A 65 -3.55 -2.75 13.57
CA ILE A 65 -4.24 -3.95 13.09
C ILE A 65 -3.54 -4.47 11.81
N ALA A 66 -3.28 -3.60 10.85
CA ALA A 66 -2.55 -3.96 9.64
C ALA A 66 -1.16 -4.53 9.95
N GLY A 67 -0.45 -3.95 10.93
CA GLY A 67 0.86 -4.40 11.38
C GLY A 67 0.86 -5.82 11.98
N ILE A 68 -0.24 -6.26 12.58
CA ILE A 68 -0.41 -7.63 13.09
C ILE A 68 -0.83 -8.59 11.97
N VAL A 69 -1.81 -8.20 11.17
CA VAL A 69 -2.41 -9.07 10.15
C VAL A 69 -1.46 -9.29 8.97
N SER A 70 -0.74 -8.24 8.54
CA SER A 70 0.10 -8.30 7.34
C SER A 70 1.22 -9.35 7.42
N PRO A 71 2.01 -9.46 8.49
CA PRO A 71 3.05 -10.49 8.58
C PRO A 71 2.48 -11.91 8.56
N LEU A 72 1.34 -12.14 9.20
CA LEU A 72 0.67 -13.44 9.20
C LEU A 72 0.18 -13.82 7.81
N PHE A 73 -0.48 -12.88 7.12
CA PHE A 73 -0.99 -13.09 5.77
C PHE A 73 0.14 -13.32 4.77
N PHE A 74 1.13 -12.43 4.73
CA PHE A 74 2.24 -12.55 3.78
C PHE A 74 3.19 -13.70 4.11
N GLY A 75 3.34 -14.06 5.39
CA GLY A 75 4.05 -15.25 5.82
C GLY A 75 3.39 -16.53 5.31
N ALA A 76 2.06 -16.62 5.38
CA ALA A 76 1.30 -17.75 4.82
C ALA A 76 1.41 -17.81 3.30
N VAL A 77 1.30 -16.67 2.59
CA VAL A 77 1.49 -16.59 1.14
C VAL A 77 2.90 -17.04 0.75
N TYR A 78 3.91 -16.57 1.46
CA TYR A 78 5.30 -16.97 1.20
C TYR A 78 5.52 -18.46 1.44
N SER A 79 5.03 -19.02 2.54
CA SER A 79 5.15 -20.45 2.83
C SER A 79 4.46 -21.31 1.77
N ALA A 80 3.31 -20.86 1.26
CA ALA A 80 2.62 -21.52 0.15
C ALA A 80 3.38 -21.46 -1.19
N SER A 81 4.31 -20.51 -1.34
CA SER A 81 5.12 -20.35 -2.55
C SER A 81 6.42 -21.16 -2.53
N VAL A 82 6.93 -21.49 -1.33
CA VAL A 82 8.28 -22.09 -1.13
C VAL A 82 8.21 -23.52 -0.61
N GLY A 83 7.04 -24.00 -0.20
CA GLY A 83 6.86 -25.36 0.36
C GLY A 83 7.20 -26.49 -0.62
N ALA A 84 7.34 -27.71 -0.10
CA ALA A 84 7.65 -28.92 -0.88
C ALA A 84 6.63 -29.24 -2.00
N ARG A 85 5.42 -28.70 -1.89
CA ARG A 85 4.38 -28.69 -2.92
C ARG A 85 3.83 -27.27 -3.01
N PRO A 86 4.48 -26.37 -3.77
CA PRO A 86 4.05 -24.99 -3.86
C PRO A 86 2.64 -24.92 -4.50
N ILE A 87 1.71 -24.32 -3.78
CA ILE A 87 0.35 -24.03 -4.28
C ILE A 87 0.42 -22.84 -5.23
N LEU A 88 1.33 -21.89 -4.96
CA LEU A 88 1.57 -20.73 -5.81
C LEU A 88 2.81 -20.97 -6.67
N PRO A 89 2.73 -20.70 -7.98
CA PRO A 89 3.77 -21.11 -8.94
C PRO A 89 5.04 -20.25 -8.89
N PHE A 90 5.13 -19.27 -7.98
CA PHE A 90 6.15 -18.23 -8.08
C PHE A 90 6.51 -17.65 -6.71
N ILE A 91 7.80 -17.59 -6.39
CA ILE A 91 8.33 -17.06 -5.11
C ILE A 91 7.97 -15.59 -4.92
N GLY A 92 7.87 -14.83 -6.01
CA GLY A 92 7.46 -13.40 -6.00
C GLY A 92 5.97 -13.16 -5.80
N SER A 93 5.15 -14.19 -5.65
CA SER A 93 3.69 -14.07 -5.52
C SER A 93 3.25 -13.16 -4.37
N ALA A 94 3.96 -13.17 -3.24
CA ALA A 94 3.70 -12.27 -2.12
C ALA A 94 3.81 -10.79 -2.52
N PHE A 95 4.82 -10.44 -3.31
CA PHE A 95 5.01 -9.08 -3.82
C PHE A 95 3.93 -8.71 -4.85
N LEU A 96 3.52 -9.65 -5.71
CA LEU A 96 2.45 -9.40 -6.67
C LEU A 96 1.10 -9.17 -5.98
N ILE A 97 0.79 -9.94 -4.94
CA ILE A 97 -0.42 -9.74 -4.13
C ILE A 97 -0.36 -8.37 -3.44
N ALA A 98 0.79 -7.99 -2.87
CA ALA A 98 0.97 -6.67 -2.27
C ALA A 98 0.78 -5.54 -3.30
N ALA A 99 1.31 -5.70 -4.52
CA ALA A 99 1.13 -4.76 -5.62
C ALA A 99 -0.34 -4.61 -6.02
N LEU A 100 -1.10 -5.71 -6.09
CA LEU A 100 -2.54 -5.69 -6.36
C LEU A 100 -3.32 -4.97 -5.27
N VAL A 101 -3.00 -5.19 -4.00
CA VAL A 101 -3.61 -4.49 -2.86
C VAL A 101 -3.35 -2.98 -2.96
N LEU A 102 -2.10 -2.58 -3.25
CA LEU A 102 -1.74 -1.17 -3.42
C LEU A 102 -2.44 -0.53 -4.62
N ALA A 103 -2.52 -1.25 -5.74
CA ALA A 103 -3.25 -0.78 -6.92
C ALA A 103 -4.75 -0.59 -6.62
N GLY A 104 -5.36 -1.53 -5.91
CA GLY A 104 -6.75 -1.44 -5.44
C GLY A 104 -6.97 -0.24 -4.53
N ALA A 105 -6.07 -0.02 -3.57
CA ALA A 105 -6.11 1.15 -2.69
C ALA A 105 -5.97 2.47 -3.47
N ALA A 106 -5.11 2.51 -4.50
CA ALA A 106 -4.95 3.68 -5.36
C ALA A 106 -6.21 3.98 -6.17
N LEU A 107 -6.89 2.95 -6.69
CA LEU A 107 -8.16 3.09 -7.42
C LEU A 107 -9.29 3.57 -6.50
N LEU A 108 -9.41 2.99 -5.31
CA LEU A 108 -10.40 3.41 -4.33
C LEU A 108 -10.17 4.86 -3.88
N GLY A 109 -8.92 5.24 -3.64
CA GLY A 109 -8.57 6.62 -3.29
C GLY A 109 -8.91 7.62 -4.40
N ARG A 110 -8.73 7.25 -5.68
CA ARG A 110 -9.16 8.08 -6.82
C ARG A 110 -10.68 8.18 -6.93
N ALA A 111 -11.39 7.07 -6.71
CA ALA A 111 -12.85 7.05 -6.76
C ALA A 111 -13.48 7.89 -5.63
N ALA A 112 -12.89 7.82 -4.43
CA ALA A 112 -13.31 8.64 -3.29
C ALA A 112 -13.05 10.14 -3.50
N GLY A 113 -11.89 10.49 -4.07
CA GLY A 113 -11.55 11.89 -4.40
C GLY A 113 -12.50 12.51 -5.42
N ARG A 114 -12.85 11.78 -6.48
CA ARG A 114 -13.79 12.26 -7.51
C ARG A 114 -15.20 12.56 -6.99
N LYS A 115 -15.65 11.86 -5.95
CA LYS A 115 -16.96 12.13 -5.34
C LYS A 115 -17.01 13.43 -4.54
N GLN A 116 -15.84 13.95 -4.14
CA GLN A 116 -15.75 15.19 -3.35
C GLN A 116 -15.63 16.44 -4.23
N ASP A 117 -15.24 16.29 -5.49
CA ASP A 117 -15.14 17.37 -6.48
C ASP A 117 -16.47 17.63 -7.22
N GLY A 118 -17.56 16.95 -6.83
CA GLY A 118 -18.90 17.21 -7.34
C GLY A 118 -19.41 18.60 -6.90
N PRO A 119 -20.26 19.27 -7.72
CA PRO A 119 -20.76 20.59 -7.41
C PRO A 119 -21.45 20.59 -6.05
N ALA A 120 -21.12 21.58 -5.21
CA ALA A 120 -21.81 21.80 -3.93
C ALA A 120 -23.31 21.91 -4.18
N PRO A 121 -24.17 21.29 -3.35
CA PRO A 121 -25.60 21.51 -3.44
C PRO A 121 -25.91 22.99 -3.27
N ALA A 122 -26.66 23.55 -4.22
CA ALA A 122 -27.10 24.93 -4.25
C ALA A 122 -28.05 25.25 -3.09
#